data_dec1ade496f5a1cbf9fadaebe65b1074
#
_entry.id   dec1ade496f5a1cbf9fadaebe65b1074
#
_cell.length_a   1.000
_cell.length_b   1.000
_cell.length_c   1.000
_cell.angle_alpha   90.00
_cell.angle_beta   90.00
_cell.angle_gamma   90.00
#
_symmetry.space_group_name_H-M   'P 1'
#
loop_
_entity.id
_entity.type
_entity.pdbx_description
1 polymer ?
#
loop_
_entity_poly.entity_id
_entity_poly.type
_entity_poly.pdbx_seq_one_letter_code
_entity_poly.pdbx_strand_id
1 'polypeptide(L)'
;VAQAEPVTPADYPEFRRLLLAERERLLQELATLGERLQQVEEIGLVEAANEDDYGDVASEAFEREKGFALETSVQGMLRMVEDALRKLDEGTYGTCERCGSPIGLERLRALPFANLCIRCKAEQERESGSGNGWSG
;
A
#
# COMPACT_ATOMS: atom_id res chain seq x y z
N VAL A 1 -16.54 23.75 -10.39
CA VAL A 1 -15.83 22.55 -10.02
C VAL A 1 -16.74 21.68 -9.19
N ALA A 2 -16.92 20.45 -9.62
CA ALA A 2 -17.71 19.51 -8.87
C ALA A 2 -17.05 19.24 -7.52
N GLN A 3 -17.79 19.45 -6.46
CA GLN A 3 -17.30 19.12 -5.13
C GLN A 3 -17.38 17.63 -4.92
N ALA A 4 -16.41 17.09 -4.20
CA ALA A 4 -16.43 15.68 -3.86
C ALA A 4 -17.66 15.38 -3.00
N GLU A 5 -18.42 14.34 -3.38
CA GLU A 5 -19.56 13.92 -2.61
C GLU A 5 -19.09 13.28 -1.31
N PRO A 6 -19.51 13.80 -0.14
CA PRO A 6 -18.98 13.31 1.12
C PRO A 6 -19.54 11.93 1.49
N VAL A 7 -18.72 11.15 2.20
CA VAL A 7 -19.17 9.91 2.80
C VAL A 7 -20.00 10.22 4.04
N THR A 8 -21.12 9.52 4.20
CA THR A 8 -21.95 9.63 5.39
C THR A 8 -21.91 8.31 6.17
N PRO A 9 -22.33 8.29 7.43
CA PRO A 9 -22.37 7.04 8.18
C PRO A 9 -23.21 5.94 7.53
N ALA A 10 -24.17 6.30 6.70
CA ALA A 10 -24.97 5.31 5.95
C ALA A 10 -24.12 4.53 4.95
N ASP A 11 -23.00 5.11 4.50
CA ASP A 11 -22.09 4.46 3.56
C ASP A 11 -21.07 3.56 4.25
N TYR A 12 -20.91 3.66 5.56
CA TYR A 12 -19.88 2.95 6.29
C TYR A 12 -19.90 1.44 6.12
N PRO A 13 -21.06 0.76 6.09
CA PRO A 13 -21.07 -0.69 5.87
C PRO A 13 -20.46 -1.10 4.54
N GLU A 14 -20.67 -0.32 3.48
CA GLU A 14 -20.06 -0.57 2.18
C GLU A 14 -18.53 -0.50 2.28
N PHE A 15 -18.02 0.57 2.88
CA PHE A 15 -16.57 0.79 2.97
C PHE A 15 -15.92 -0.19 3.95
N ARG A 16 -16.61 -0.58 5.01
CA ARG A 16 -16.09 -1.61 5.90
C ARG A 16 -15.86 -2.92 5.15
N ARG A 17 -16.80 -3.32 4.31
CA ARG A 17 -16.64 -4.52 3.51
C ARG A 17 -15.47 -4.41 2.54
N LEU A 18 -15.34 -3.29 1.86
CA LEU A 18 -14.24 -3.05 0.93
C LEU A 18 -12.89 -3.09 1.64
N LEU A 19 -12.80 -2.45 2.79
CA LEU A 19 -11.57 -2.40 3.58
C LEU A 19 -11.19 -3.76 4.16
N LEU A 20 -12.17 -4.52 4.64
CA LEU A 20 -11.89 -5.85 5.16
C LEU A 20 -11.43 -6.80 4.05
N ALA A 21 -12.02 -6.69 2.86
CA ALA A 21 -11.59 -7.47 1.71
C ALA A 21 -10.16 -7.10 1.29
N GLU A 22 -9.86 -5.81 1.27
CA GLU A 22 -8.53 -5.32 0.94
C GLU A 22 -7.49 -5.76 1.96
N ARG A 23 -7.85 -5.72 3.25
CA ARG A 23 -6.99 -6.21 4.32
C ARG A 23 -6.63 -7.67 4.12
N GLU A 24 -7.64 -8.49 3.82
CA GLU A 24 -7.43 -9.91 3.59
C GLU A 24 -6.50 -10.15 2.40
N ARG A 25 -6.73 -9.43 1.31
CA ARG A 25 -5.89 -9.52 0.12
C ARG A 25 -4.44 -9.17 0.44
N LEU A 26 -4.22 -8.08 1.18
CA LEU A 26 -2.89 -7.63 1.55
C LEU A 26 -2.19 -8.62 2.49
N LEU A 27 -2.93 -9.19 3.44
CA LEU A 27 -2.36 -10.20 4.34
C LEU A 27 -1.93 -11.45 3.59
N GLN A 28 -2.72 -11.88 2.60
CA GLN A 28 -2.36 -13.01 1.77
C GLN A 28 -1.14 -12.71 0.91
N GLU A 29 -1.07 -11.50 0.39
CA GLU A 29 0.10 -11.07 -0.39
C GLU A 29 1.36 -11.06 0.45
N LEU A 30 1.28 -10.59 1.70
CA LEU A 30 2.42 -10.64 2.61
C LEU A 30 2.87 -12.06 2.89
N ALA A 31 1.93 -12.97 3.10
CA ALA A 31 2.26 -14.38 3.34
C ALA A 31 2.97 -14.98 2.12
N THR A 32 2.48 -14.69 0.92
CA THR A 32 3.09 -15.18 -0.32
C THR A 32 4.49 -14.61 -0.51
N LEU A 33 4.67 -13.31 -0.27
CA LEU A 33 5.98 -12.66 -0.38
C LEU A 33 6.96 -13.25 0.63
N GLY A 34 6.51 -13.50 1.86
CA GLY A 34 7.33 -14.12 2.88
C GLY A 34 7.82 -15.52 2.48
N GLU A 35 6.94 -16.31 1.90
CA GLU A 35 7.30 -17.62 1.39
C GLU A 35 8.32 -17.54 0.25
N ARG A 36 8.12 -16.60 -0.67
CA ARG A 36 9.05 -16.40 -1.78
C ARG A 36 10.43 -15.96 -1.30
N LEU A 37 10.48 -15.05 -0.34
CA LEU A 37 11.74 -14.58 0.22
C LEU A 37 12.48 -15.72 0.92
N GLN A 38 11.74 -16.57 1.64
CA GLN A 38 12.34 -17.74 2.28
C GLN A 38 12.91 -18.71 1.25
N GLN A 39 12.18 -18.96 0.16
CA GLN A 39 12.64 -19.82 -0.93
C GLN A 39 13.90 -19.28 -1.59
N VAL A 40 13.95 -17.97 -1.84
CA VAL A 40 15.13 -17.32 -2.41
C VAL A 40 16.34 -17.49 -1.50
N GLU A 41 16.15 -17.34 -0.19
CA GLU A 41 17.22 -17.55 0.78
C GLU A 41 17.72 -18.98 0.80
N GLU A 42 16.82 -19.95 0.75
CA GLU A 42 17.17 -21.37 0.72
C GLU A 42 17.93 -21.73 -0.55
N ILE A 43 17.46 -21.24 -1.70
CA ILE A 43 18.13 -21.45 -2.97
C ILE A 43 19.52 -20.80 -2.96
N GLY A 44 19.60 -19.59 -2.44
CA GLY A 44 20.87 -18.88 -2.32
C GLY A 44 21.89 -19.62 -1.48
N LEU A 45 21.45 -20.24 -0.37
CA LEU A 45 22.33 -21.04 0.46
C LEU A 45 22.83 -22.29 -0.27
N VAL A 46 21.95 -22.94 -1.03
CA VAL A 46 22.33 -24.11 -1.82
C VAL A 46 23.32 -23.73 -2.94
N GLU A 47 23.04 -22.64 -3.65
CA GLU A 47 23.89 -22.17 -4.74
C GLU A 47 25.22 -21.62 -4.27
N ALA A 48 25.25 -20.99 -3.09
CA ALA A 48 26.48 -20.51 -2.50
C ALA A 48 27.45 -21.64 -2.17
N ALA A 49 26.95 -22.85 -2.03
CA ALA A 49 27.77 -24.05 -1.83
C ALA A 49 28.38 -24.57 -3.15
N ASN A 50 27.89 -24.10 -4.30
CA ASN A 50 28.39 -24.44 -5.63
C ASN A 50 29.26 -23.32 -6.13
N GLU A 51 30.56 -23.57 -6.30
CA GLU A 51 31.56 -22.54 -6.61
C GLU A 51 31.42 -21.88 -7.98
N ASP A 52 30.55 -22.37 -8.85
CA ASP A 52 30.54 -21.97 -10.26
C ASP A 52 29.46 -20.97 -10.66
N ASP A 53 28.74 -20.36 -9.69
CA ASP A 53 27.52 -19.64 -10.07
C ASP A 53 27.38 -18.24 -9.47
N TYR A 54 28.33 -17.36 -9.83
CA TYR A 54 28.27 -15.96 -9.40
C TYR A 54 27.11 -15.19 -9.98
N GLY A 55 26.67 -15.54 -11.21
CA GLY A 55 25.54 -14.87 -11.85
C GLY A 55 24.23 -15.08 -11.12
N ASP A 56 24.00 -16.30 -10.66
CA ASP A 56 22.77 -16.66 -9.97
C ASP A 56 22.71 -16.03 -8.58
N VAL A 57 23.84 -15.94 -7.89
CA VAL A 57 23.89 -15.26 -6.58
C VAL A 57 23.52 -13.80 -6.71
N ALA A 58 24.01 -13.10 -7.75
CA ALA A 58 23.65 -11.71 -8.00
C ALA A 58 22.17 -11.56 -8.33
N SER A 59 21.60 -12.46 -9.12
CA SER A 59 20.18 -12.46 -9.46
C SER A 59 19.31 -12.69 -8.23
N GLU A 60 19.72 -13.56 -7.34
CA GLU A 60 18.99 -13.82 -6.09
C GLU A 60 19.03 -12.63 -5.16
N ALA A 61 20.16 -11.95 -5.05
CA ALA A 61 20.26 -10.74 -4.24
C ALA A 61 19.31 -9.67 -4.76
N PHE A 62 19.24 -9.51 -6.09
CA PHE A 62 18.31 -8.57 -6.72
C PHE A 62 16.85 -8.93 -6.43
N GLU A 63 16.50 -10.22 -6.58
CA GLU A 63 15.15 -10.69 -6.28
C GLU A 63 14.78 -10.50 -4.82
N ARG A 64 15.72 -10.70 -3.91
CA ARG A 64 15.52 -10.49 -2.48
C ARG A 64 15.24 -9.03 -2.18
N GLU A 65 16.03 -8.12 -2.71
CA GLU A 65 15.84 -6.68 -2.52
C GLU A 65 14.50 -6.23 -3.07
N LYS A 66 14.10 -6.71 -4.25
CA LYS A 66 12.82 -6.43 -4.85
C LYS A 66 11.68 -6.95 -3.98
N GLY A 67 11.82 -8.15 -3.42
CA GLY A 67 10.85 -8.74 -2.52
C GLY A 67 10.68 -7.94 -1.24
N PHE A 68 11.77 -7.46 -0.65
CA PHE A 68 11.70 -6.64 0.55
C PHE A 68 11.04 -5.29 0.27
N ALA A 69 11.30 -4.69 -0.90
CA ALA A 69 10.66 -3.44 -1.28
C ALA A 69 9.15 -3.62 -1.45
N LEU A 70 8.72 -4.71 -2.06
CA LEU A 70 7.30 -5.03 -2.20
C LEU A 70 6.65 -5.29 -0.84
N GLU A 71 7.32 -6.03 0.04
CA GLU A 71 6.83 -6.30 1.39
C GLU A 71 6.61 -5.02 2.16
N THR A 72 7.58 -4.10 2.12
CA THR A 72 7.47 -2.81 2.78
C THR A 72 6.29 -2.00 2.24
N SER A 73 6.09 -2.02 0.92
CA SER A 73 4.98 -1.33 0.28
C SER A 73 3.64 -1.90 0.71
N VAL A 74 3.51 -3.23 0.72
CA VAL A 74 2.28 -3.90 1.13
C VAL A 74 1.98 -3.63 2.60
N GLN A 75 3.00 -3.66 3.46
CA GLN A 75 2.84 -3.32 4.88
C GLN A 75 2.35 -1.89 5.07
N GLY A 76 2.86 -0.96 4.27
CA GLY A 76 2.40 0.42 4.29
C GLY A 76 0.93 0.55 3.93
N MET A 77 0.50 -0.15 2.88
CA MET A 77 -0.90 -0.16 2.49
C MET A 77 -1.79 -0.79 3.56
N LEU A 78 -1.31 -1.86 4.19
CA LEU A 78 -2.04 -2.53 5.26
C LEU A 78 -2.27 -1.58 6.45
N ARG A 79 -1.25 -0.81 6.82
CA ARG A 79 -1.40 0.21 7.87
C ARG A 79 -2.46 1.24 7.50
N MET A 80 -2.51 1.67 6.24
CA MET A 80 -3.52 2.61 5.76
C MET A 80 -4.93 2.01 5.85
N VAL A 81 -5.07 0.73 5.50
CA VAL A 81 -6.35 0.03 5.59
C VAL A 81 -6.80 -0.06 7.06
N GLU A 82 -5.91 -0.45 7.95
CA GLU A 82 -6.23 -0.55 9.37
C GLU A 82 -6.61 0.80 9.97
N ASP A 83 -5.91 1.86 9.57
CA ASP A 83 -6.21 3.21 9.99
C ASP A 83 -7.60 3.64 9.49
N ALA A 84 -7.93 3.31 8.25
CA ALA A 84 -9.25 3.62 7.70
C ALA A 84 -10.37 2.87 8.45
N LEU A 85 -10.14 1.60 8.80
CA LEU A 85 -11.09 0.84 9.60
C LEU A 85 -11.30 1.47 10.97
N ARG A 86 -10.24 1.95 11.60
CA ARG A 86 -10.31 2.66 12.87
C ARG A 86 -11.15 3.94 12.72
N LYS A 87 -10.96 4.66 11.63
CA LYS A 87 -11.73 5.89 11.37
C LYS A 87 -13.22 5.60 11.16
N LEU A 88 -13.56 4.47 10.57
CA LEU A 88 -14.97 4.06 10.48
C LEU A 88 -15.57 3.88 11.88
N ASP A 89 -14.82 3.26 12.78
CA ASP A 89 -15.28 3.05 14.16
C ASP A 89 -15.39 4.37 14.93
N GLU A 90 -14.54 5.34 14.63
CA GLU A 90 -14.54 6.66 15.27
C GLU A 90 -15.49 7.65 14.62
N GLY A 91 -16.02 7.33 13.45
CA GLY A 91 -16.91 8.24 12.73
C GLY A 91 -16.20 9.35 11.96
N THR A 92 -14.91 9.20 11.69
CA THR A 92 -14.09 10.21 11.01
C THR A 92 -13.63 9.78 9.61
N TYR A 93 -14.15 8.67 9.11
CA TYR A 93 -13.79 8.15 7.81
C TYR A 93 -14.21 9.10 6.68
N GLY A 94 -13.34 9.24 5.68
CA GLY A 94 -13.67 10.00 4.48
C GLY A 94 -13.21 11.44 4.50
N THR A 95 -12.51 11.87 5.53
CA THR A 95 -11.99 13.23 5.65
C THR A 95 -10.51 13.26 5.34
N CYS A 96 -10.08 14.20 4.49
CA CYS A 96 -8.67 14.38 4.19
C CYS A 96 -7.89 14.76 5.45
N GLU A 97 -6.82 14.04 5.72
CA GLU A 97 -6.00 14.30 6.91
C GLU A 97 -5.24 15.62 6.83
N ARG A 98 -5.00 16.12 5.63
CA ARG A 98 -4.20 17.32 5.42
C ARG A 98 -5.02 18.60 5.43
N CYS A 99 -6.14 18.62 4.71
CA CYS A 99 -6.94 19.85 4.56
C CYS A 99 -8.32 19.79 5.22
N GLY A 100 -8.74 18.62 5.71
CA GLY A 100 -10.03 18.49 6.36
C GLY A 100 -11.24 18.43 5.44
N SER A 101 -11.03 18.51 4.13
CA SER A 101 -12.11 18.43 3.14
C SER A 101 -12.52 16.98 2.90
N PRO A 102 -13.73 16.74 2.38
CA PRO A 102 -14.12 15.38 2.01
C PRO A 102 -13.20 14.80 0.93
N ILE A 103 -12.83 13.55 1.07
CA ILE A 103 -12.06 12.85 0.05
C ILE A 103 -12.93 12.55 -1.17
N GLY A 104 -14.18 12.16 -0.93
CA GLY A 104 -15.15 11.89 -1.98
C GLY A 104 -15.46 10.41 -2.14
N LEU A 105 -16.74 10.10 -2.37
CA LEU A 105 -17.22 8.73 -2.53
C LEU A 105 -16.53 7.99 -3.67
N GLU A 106 -16.40 8.63 -4.83
CA GLU A 106 -15.80 7.96 -6.00
C GLU A 106 -14.35 7.58 -5.76
N ARG A 107 -13.58 8.49 -5.17
CA ARG A 107 -12.19 8.21 -4.87
C ARG A 107 -12.07 7.09 -3.85
N LEU A 108 -12.92 7.10 -2.83
CA LEU A 108 -12.89 6.08 -1.79
C LEU A 108 -13.38 4.72 -2.29
N ARG A 109 -14.30 4.69 -3.26
CA ARG A 109 -14.69 3.42 -3.87
C ARG A 109 -13.54 2.80 -4.66
N ALA A 110 -12.72 3.63 -5.28
CA ALA A 110 -11.52 3.16 -5.98
C ALA A 110 -10.39 2.80 -5.01
N LEU A 111 -10.21 3.63 -3.97
CA LEU A 111 -9.15 3.48 -2.98
C LEU A 111 -9.75 3.66 -1.58
N PRO A 112 -10.36 2.62 -1.00
CA PRO A 112 -11.03 2.76 0.30
C PRO A 112 -10.12 3.21 1.43
N PHE A 113 -8.83 2.97 1.31
CA PHE A 113 -7.85 3.35 2.32
C PHE A 113 -7.24 4.73 2.08
N ALA A 114 -7.72 5.49 1.09
CA ALA A 114 -7.20 6.84 0.82
C ALA A 114 -7.40 7.73 2.03
N ASN A 115 -6.36 8.46 2.41
CA ASN A 115 -6.39 9.38 3.54
C ASN A 115 -6.21 10.84 3.14
N LEU A 116 -6.01 11.10 1.86
CA LEU A 116 -5.87 12.44 1.32
C LEU A 116 -6.84 12.63 0.15
N CYS A 117 -7.36 13.86 0.01
CA CYS A 117 -8.09 14.21 -1.19
C CYS A 117 -7.14 14.27 -2.38
N ILE A 118 -7.69 14.28 -3.59
CA ILE A 118 -6.86 14.24 -4.79
C ILE A 118 -5.90 15.43 -4.88
N ARG A 119 -6.34 16.60 -4.44
CA ARG A 119 -5.49 17.80 -4.45
C ARG A 119 -4.31 17.67 -3.49
N CYS A 120 -4.57 17.24 -2.25
CA CYS A 120 -3.51 17.07 -1.26
C CYS A 120 -2.57 15.94 -1.64
N LYS A 121 -3.09 14.88 -2.26
CA LYS A 121 -2.24 13.80 -2.74
C LYS A 121 -1.32 14.28 -3.85
N ALA A 122 -1.82 15.09 -4.78
CA ALA A 122 -1.02 15.66 -5.84
C ALA A 122 0.08 16.58 -5.28
N GLU A 123 -0.25 17.38 -4.26
CA GLU A 123 0.73 18.24 -3.59
C GLU A 123 1.80 17.42 -2.88
N GLN A 124 1.41 16.36 -2.20
CA GLN A 124 2.35 15.46 -1.53
C GLN A 124 3.29 14.81 -2.54
N GLU A 125 2.78 14.38 -3.67
CA GLU A 125 3.59 13.77 -4.71
C GLU A 125 4.58 14.75 -5.31
N ARG A 126 4.18 16.01 -5.49
CA ARG A 126 5.10 17.06 -5.94
C ARG A 126 6.22 17.31 -4.93
N GLU A 127 5.88 17.35 -3.65
CA GLU A 127 6.86 17.55 -2.58
C GLU A 127 7.86 16.40 -2.51
N SER A 128 7.35 15.17 -2.57
CA SER A 128 8.19 13.97 -2.54
C SER A 128 8.91 13.76 -3.85
N GLY A 129 8.21 14.03 -4.94
CA GLY A 129 8.71 13.79 -6.28
C GLY A 129 9.84 14.72 -6.67
N SER A 130 9.87 15.94 -6.15
CA SER A 130 10.97 16.86 -6.42
C SER A 130 12.30 16.29 -5.92
N GLY A 131 12.25 15.43 -4.92
CA GLY A 131 13.43 14.72 -4.46
C GLY A 131 13.86 13.60 -5.37
N ASN A 132 12.94 13.06 -6.16
CA ASN A 132 13.19 11.95 -7.08
C ASN A 132 13.59 12.39 -8.49
N GLY A 133 13.33 13.65 -8.82
CA GLY A 133 13.68 14.21 -10.11
C GLY A 133 12.84 13.71 -11.28
N TRP A 134 11.79 12.94 -11.06
CA TRP A 134 10.97 12.43 -12.16
C TRP A 134 9.47 12.64 -11.97
N SER A 135 9.13 13.33 -11.01
CA SER A 135 7.73 13.68 -10.77
C SER A 135 7.35 14.87 -11.62
N GLY A 136 7.62 14.81 -12.83
CA GLY A 136 7.36 15.87 -13.78
C GLY A 136 6.04 16.52 -13.63
#